data_ca9f1965c240a7a6bdff219f8d5dcc1c
#
_entry.id   ca9f1965c240a7a6bdff219f8d5dcc1c
#
_cell.length_a   1.000
_cell.length_b   1.000
_cell.length_c   1.000
_cell.angle_alpha   90.00
_cell.angle_beta   90.00
_cell.angle_gamma   90.00
#
_symmetry.space_group_name_H-M   'P 1'
#
loop_
_entity.id
_entity.type
_entity.pdbx_description
1 polymer ?
#
loop_
_entity_poly.entity_id
_entity_poly.type
_entity_poly.pdbx_seq_one_letter_code
_entity_poly.pdbx_strand_id
1 'polypeptide(L)'
;MKSLVLKHSIRTDSTWTGFLVRFVMPASIAAALLAMTAPVFAQHAGHVVVAQASTAAKVSETAAAQRDLWVGHIFWVRNVVTDTLAGNKQAAAAAEKEVVANAKAIAASIEPFYGKAASEKLFGLLAGHYGAVKQHLEATAAGSQAKQEAAVKNLTGNATEIARFLSGANPNLPFDTLNGLLLGHGGHHIQQNQQLKAKQYAQEAQTWEAMKKHMYVIADALAGAIAKQFPAKFS
;
A
#
# COMPACT_ATOMS: atom_id res chain seq x y z
N MET A 1 -33.03 38.63 -20.39
CA MET A 1 -33.81 39.27 -19.30
C MET A 1 -33.70 38.44 -18.03
N LYS A 2 -33.31 39.10 -16.94
CA LYS A 2 -33.31 38.71 -15.53
C LYS A 2 -32.37 37.59 -15.07
N SER A 3 -31.18 38.05 -14.63
CA SER A 3 -30.25 37.43 -13.69
C SER A 3 -30.92 37.16 -12.33
N LEU A 4 -30.68 35.97 -11.76
CA LEU A 4 -30.96 35.70 -10.36
C LEU A 4 -29.65 35.32 -9.66
N VAL A 5 -29.07 36.29 -8.97
CA VAL A 5 -27.91 36.10 -8.09
C VAL A 5 -28.44 35.68 -6.73
N LEU A 6 -28.13 34.43 -6.28
CA LEU A 6 -28.37 34.01 -4.90
C LEU A 6 -27.10 34.24 -4.09
N LYS A 7 -27.11 35.28 -3.26
CA LYS A 7 -26.14 35.52 -2.19
C LYS A 7 -26.49 34.62 -1.01
N HIS A 8 -25.61 33.66 -0.66
CA HIS A 8 -25.66 32.98 0.64
C HIS A 8 -24.62 33.61 1.56
N SER A 9 -25.14 34.28 2.58
CA SER A 9 -24.39 34.84 3.70
C SER A 9 -23.98 33.72 4.66
N ILE A 10 -22.68 33.55 4.87
CA ILE A 10 -22.15 32.68 5.91
C ILE A 10 -21.99 33.50 7.18
N ARG A 11 -22.82 33.21 8.18
CA ARG A 11 -22.68 33.73 9.53
C ARG A 11 -21.68 32.91 10.30
N THR A 12 -20.59 33.51 10.71
CA THR A 12 -19.63 32.97 11.67
C THR A 12 -20.03 33.43 13.06
N ASP A 13 -20.56 32.54 13.89
CA ASP A 13 -20.65 32.77 15.34
C ASP A 13 -19.65 31.85 16.03
N SER A 14 -18.58 32.47 16.49
CA SER A 14 -17.56 31.89 17.34
C SER A 14 -17.70 32.44 18.74
N THR A 15 -18.20 31.65 19.69
CA THR A 15 -18.06 31.94 21.12
C THR A 15 -17.61 30.65 21.84
N TRP A 16 -16.32 30.61 22.09
CA TRP A 16 -15.74 29.67 23.05
C TRP A 16 -15.55 30.40 24.38
N THR A 17 -16.44 30.16 25.32
CA THR A 17 -16.29 30.56 26.73
C THR A 17 -15.47 29.48 27.44
N GLY A 18 -14.29 29.88 27.93
CA GLY A 18 -13.38 29.02 28.69
C GLY A 18 -13.92 28.72 30.09
N PHE A 19 -13.85 27.45 30.44
CA PHE A 19 -14.01 26.99 31.83
C PHE A 19 -12.61 26.80 32.47
N LEU A 20 -12.26 27.76 33.33
CA LEU A 20 -11.10 27.67 34.25
C LEU A 20 -11.53 26.87 35.48
N VAL A 21 -11.10 25.63 35.59
CA VAL A 21 -11.18 24.86 36.84
C VAL A 21 -9.89 25.10 37.64
N ARG A 22 -10.01 25.89 38.71
CA ARG A 22 -8.95 26.04 39.72
C ARG A 22 -8.95 24.83 40.64
N PHE A 23 -7.91 24.03 40.60
CA PHE A 23 -7.61 23.06 41.64
C PHE A 23 -6.77 23.72 42.74
N VAL A 24 -7.32 23.80 43.93
CA VAL A 24 -6.63 24.18 45.17
C VAL A 24 -6.05 22.92 45.78
N MET A 25 -4.74 22.86 45.94
CA MET A 25 -4.07 21.81 46.72
C MET A 25 -3.92 22.27 48.19
N PRO A 26 -4.19 21.41 49.15
CA PRO A 26 -3.67 21.60 50.50
C PRO A 26 -2.31 20.88 50.64
N ALA A 27 -1.33 21.63 51.16
CA ALA A 27 -0.06 21.10 51.65
C ALA A 27 -0.25 20.39 52.97
N SER A 28 0.31 19.21 53.15
CA SER A 28 0.65 18.65 54.46
C SER A 28 1.83 17.74 54.34
N ILE A 29 2.86 18.10 55.11
CA ILE A 29 4.16 17.50 55.28
C ILE A 29 4.05 16.26 56.16
N ALA A 30 4.69 15.15 55.76
CA ALA A 30 5.26 14.17 56.70
C ALA A 30 6.44 13.44 56.08
N ALA A 31 7.65 13.74 56.54
CA ALA A 31 8.84 13.00 56.23
C ALA A 31 8.87 11.69 57.00
N ALA A 32 9.01 10.57 56.28
CA ALA A 32 9.43 9.30 56.88
C ALA A 32 10.52 8.69 55.98
N LEU A 33 11.78 8.79 56.43
CA LEU A 33 12.87 8.01 55.87
C LEU A 33 12.67 6.52 56.19
N LEU A 34 12.32 5.73 55.22
CA LEU A 34 12.54 4.28 55.21
C LEU A 34 13.52 3.97 54.08
N ALA A 35 14.75 3.64 54.42
CA ALA A 35 15.69 3.00 53.52
C ALA A 35 15.14 1.60 53.18
N MET A 36 14.50 1.43 52.02
CA MET A 36 14.19 0.13 51.48
C MET A 36 15.12 -0.14 50.31
N THR A 37 15.89 -1.21 50.43
CA THR A 37 16.66 -1.87 49.40
C THR A 37 15.75 -2.10 48.17
N ALA A 38 16.02 -1.38 47.09
CA ALA A 38 15.33 -1.55 45.83
C ALA A 38 15.66 -2.94 45.25
N PRO A 39 14.66 -3.75 44.92
CA PRO A 39 14.94 -5.01 44.25
C PRO A 39 15.44 -4.77 42.82
N VAL A 40 16.43 -5.57 42.42
CA VAL A 40 17.16 -5.56 41.12
C VAL A 40 16.23 -5.91 39.90
N PHE A 41 14.93 -5.82 40.05
CA PHE A 41 13.96 -6.15 38.97
C PHE A 41 13.69 -5.02 37.98
N ALA A 42 14.17 -3.78 38.20
CA ALA A 42 13.87 -2.64 37.33
C ALA A 42 14.69 -2.61 36.02
N GLN A 43 15.82 -3.31 35.96
CA GLN A 43 16.69 -3.27 34.77
C GLN A 43 16.19 -4.16 33.63
N HIS A 44 15.49 -5.28 33.90
CA HIS A 44 14.99 -6.14 32.83
C HIS A 44 13.76 -5.58 32.13
N ALA A 45 12.88 -4.85 32.82
CA ALA A 45 11.69 -4.24 32.21
C ALA A 45 12.05 -3.15 31.20
N GLY A 46 13.06 -2.33 31.49
CA GLY A 46 13.52 -1.28 30.59
C GLY A 46 14.10 -1.82 29.28
N HIS A 47 14.88 -2.88 29.32
CA HIS A 47 15.46 -3.52 28.13
C HIS A 47 14.40 -4.18 27.24
N VAL A 48 13.38 -4.80 27.82
CA VAL A 48 12.27 -5.42 27.06
C VAL A 48 11.44 -4.35 26.35
N VAL A 49 11.13 -3.23 27.01
CA VAL A 49 10.34 -2.14 26.41
C VAL A 49 11.10 -1.46 25.26
N VAL A 50 12.41 -1.22 25.42
CA VAL A 50 13.24 -0.63 24.35
C VAL A 50 13.39 -1.58 23.17
N ALA A 51 13.62 -2.88 23.40
CA ALA A 51 13.70 -3.88 22.33
C ALA A 51 12.37 -4.02 21.58
N GLN A 52 11.24 -4.01 22.28
CA GLN A 52 9.91 -4.08 21.69
C GLN A 52 9.59 -2.82 20.87
N ALA A 53 9.99 -1.63 21.32
CA ALA A 53 9.84 -0.39 20.58
C ALA A 53 10.71 -0.37 19.30
N SER A 54 11.96 -0.88 19.37
CA SER A 54 12.83 -0.98 18.20
C SER A 54 12.30 -1.95 17.15
N THR A 55 11.77 -3.10 17.56
CA THR A 55 11.13 -4.08 16.67
C THR A 55 9.89 -3.48 15.97
N ALA A 56 9.02 -2.81 16.71
CA ALA A 56 7.86 -2.14 16.14
C ALA A 56 8.24 -1.05 15.12
N ALA A 57 9.31 -0.29 15.40
CA ALA A 57 9.84 0.72 14.48
C ALA A 57 10.32 0.08 13.17
N LYS A 58 11.13 -0.97 13.23
CA LYS A 58 11.63 -1.67 12.03
C LYS A 58 10.52 -2.28 11.19
N VAL A 59 9.47 -2.85 11.82
CA VAL A 59 8.29 -3.35 11.12
C VAL A 59 7.55 -2.21 10.41
N SER A 60 7.39 -1.07 11.09
CA SER A 60 6.76 0.13 10.52
C SER A 60 7.55 0.70 9.34
N GLU A 61 8.88 0.76 9.45
CA GLU A 61 9.77 1.18 8.35
C GLU A 61 9.64 0.24 7.15
N THR A 62 9.62 -1.07 7.38
CA THR A 62 9.44 -2.06 6.32
C THR A 62 8.07 -1.91 5.66
N ALA A 63 7.01 -1.69 6.44
CA ALA A 63 5.67 -1.45 5.91
C ALA A 63 5.63 -0.15 5.08
N ALA A 64 6.28 0.92 5.53
CA ALA A 64 6.37 2.17 4.79
C ALA A 64 7.12 1.99 3.45
N ALA A 65 8.25 1.30 3.46
CA ALA A 65 9.01 0.99 2.24
C ALA A 65 8.19 0.12 1.26
N GLN A 66 7.47 -0.89 1.76
CA GLN A 66 6.58 -1.69 0.92
C GLN A 66 5.45 -0.83 0.33
N ARG A 67 4.81 0.04 1.13
CA ARG A 67 3.76 0.95 0.63
C ARG A 67 4.27 1.86 -0.49
N ASP A 68 5.48 2.42 -0.34
CA ASP A 68 6.10 3.26 -1.35
C ASP A 68 6.33 2.50 -2.66
N LEU A 69 6.89 1.30 -2.59
CA LEU A 69 7.11 0.44 -3.75
C LEU A 69 5.80 0.09 -4.47
N TRP A 70 4.75 -0.32 -3.73
CA TRP A 70 3.48 -0.71 -4.32
C TRP A 70 2.66 0.48 -4.85
N VAL A 71 2.75 1.65 -4.23
CA VAL A 71 2.17 2.89 -4.79
C VAL A 71 2.94 3.34 -6.03
N GLY A 72 4.28 3.25 -6.01
CA GLY A 72 5.10 3.48 -7.20
C GLY A 72 4.71 2.59 -8.38
N HIS A 73 4.39 1.31 -8.12
CA HIS A 73 3.88 0.39 -9.15
C HIS A 73 2.62 0.93 -9.82
N ILE A 74 1.58 1.22 -9.06
CA ILE A 74 0.31 1.68 -9.63
C ILE A 74 0.43 3.07 -10.28
N PHE A 75 1.32 3.93 -9.78
CA PHE A 75 1.61 5.23 -10.36
C PHE A 75 2.18 5.11 -11.78
N TRP A 76 3.22 4.30 -11.95
CA TRP A 76 3.87 4.14 -13.24
C TRP A 76 2.99 3.39 -14.24
N VAL A 77 2.25 2.37 -13.81
CA VAL A 77 1.27 1.68 -14.67
C VAL A 77 0.19 2.66 -15.16
N ARG A 78 -0.33 3.52 -14.26
CA ARG A 78 -1.31 4.54 -14.64
C ARG A 78 -0.75 5.53 -15.68
N ASN A 79 0.52 5.92 -15.55
CA ASN A 79 1.16 6.79 -16.54
C ASN A 79 1.27 6.08 -17.90
N VAL A 80 1.65 4.81 -17.95
CA VAL A 80 1.61 4.02 -19.21
C VAL A 80 0.22 4.06 -19.83
N VAL A 81 -0.83 3.87 -19.03
CA VAL A 81 -2.22 3.87 -19.53
C VAL A 81 -2.60 5.24 -20.09
N THR A 82 -2.37 6.32 -19.35
CA THR A 82 -2.74 7.68 -19.75
C THR A 82 -2.00 8.10 -21.02
N ASP A 83 -0.70 7.86 -21.09
CA ASP A 83 0.13 8.25 -22.22
C ASP A 83 -0.16 7.41 -23.47
N THR A 84 -0.42 6.11 -23.31
CA THR A 84 -0.82 5.24 -24.41
C THR A 84 -2.16 5.70 -25.01
N LEU A 85 -3.16 5.99 -24.18
CA LEU A 85 -4.47 6.44 -24.65
C LEU A 85 -4.43 7.86 -25.23
N ALA A 86 -3.49 8.70 -24.79
CA ALA A 86 -3.23 10.02 -25.37
C ALA A 86 -2.40 9.96 -26.68
N GLY A 87 -1.89 8.79 -27.05
CA GLY A 87 -1.02 8.64 -28.23
C GLY A 87 0.42 9.12 -28.03
N ASN A 88 0.82 9.46 -26.80
CA ASN A 88 2.17 9.90 -26.45
C ASN A 88 3.11 8.71 -26.28
N LYS A 89 3.57 8.13 -27.37
CA LYS A 89 4.41 6.93 -27.38
C LYS A 89 5.72 7.08 -26.62
N GLN A 90 6.32 8.27 -26.65
CA GLN A 90 7.59 8.53 -25.98
C GLN A 90 7.43 8.53 -24.46
N ALA A 91 6.40 9.18 -23.92
CA ALA A 91 6.11 9.20 -22.50
C ALA A 91 5.68 7.81 -22.00
N ALA A 92 4.81 7.11 -22.77
CA ALA A 92 4.42 5.75 -22.46
C ALA A 92 5.63 4.80 -22.34
N ALA A 93 6.58 4.88 -23.27
CA ALA A 93 7.80 4.08 -23.23
C ALA A 93 8.73 4.45 -22.05
N ALA A 94 8.79 5.73 -21.67
CA ALA A 94 9.53 6.16 -20.48
C ALA A 94 8.88 5.61 -19.20
N ALA A 95 7.56 5.75 -19.07
CA ALA A 95 6.81 5.20 -17.93
C ALA A 95 6.94 3.66 -17.84
N GLU A 96 6.95 2.95 -18.98
CA GLU A 96 7.15 1.49 -19.01
C GLU A 96 8.52 1.06 -18.47
N LYS A 97 9.58 1.83 -18.72
CA LYS A 97 10.90 1.56 -18.10
C LYS A 97 10.84 1.66 -16.60
N GLU A 98 10.10 2.64 -16.07
CA GLU A 98 9.92 2.81 -14.63
C GLU A 98 9.03 1.69 -14.02
N VAL A 99 8.02 1.18 -14.74
CA VAL A 99 7.27 -0.02 -14.31
C VAL A 99 8.21 -1.20 -14.13
N VAL A 100 9.12 -1.44 -15.08
CA VAL A 100 10.09 -2.55 -15.00
C VAL A 100 11.09 -2.34 -13.85
N ALA A 101 11.58 -1.10 -13.67
CA ALA A 101 12.50 -0.77 -12.58
C ALA A 101 11.84 -0.97 -11.23
N ASN A 102 10.59 -0.52 -11.07
CA ASN A 102 9.81 -0.71 -9.86
C ASN A 102 9.51 -2.19 -9.58
N ALA A 103 9.14 -2.98 -10.59
CA ALA A 103 8.92 -4.43 -10.44
C ALA A 103 10.19 -5.14 -9.95
N LYS A 104 11.38 -4.73 -10.43
CA LYS A 104 12.67 -5.22 -9.93
C LYS A 104 12.88 -4.83 -8.47
N ALA A 105 12.56 -3.59 -8.08
CA ALA A 105 12.71 -3.12 -6.72
C ALA A 105 11.76 -3.85 -5.74
N ILE A 106 10.50 -4.10 -6.15
CA ILE A 106 9.56 -4.94 -5.38
C ILE A 106 10.12 -6.34 -5.20
N ALA A 107 10.62 -6.97 -6.26
CA ALA A 107 11.21 -8.30 -6.19
C ALA A 107 12.46 -8.33 -5.31
N ALA A 108 13.33 -7.33 -5.43
CA ALA A 108 14.55 -7.21 -4.62
C ALA A 108 14.24 -7.01 -3.12
N SER A 109 13.10 -6.40 -2.78
CA SER A 109 12.71 -6.16 -1.38
C SER A 109 12.52 -7.44 -0.56
N ILE A 110 12.25 -8.57 -1.20
CA ILE A 110 12.12 -9.87 -0.52
C ILE A 110 13.43 -10.67 -0.48
N GLU A 111 14.45 -10.29 -1.24
CA GLU A 111 15.72 -11.01 -1.33
C GLU A 111 16.43 -11.23 0.01
N PRO A 112 16.48 -10.25 0.94
CA PRO A 112 17.10 -10.42 2.25
C PRO A 112 16.44 -11.49 3.12
N PHE A 113 15.20 -11.88 2.80
CA PHE A 113 14.40 -12.84 3.58
C PHE A 113 14.33 -14.21 2.91
N TYR A 114 14.16 -14.24 1.59
CA TYR A 114 13.88 -15.48 0.83
C TYR A 114 14.98 -15.84 -0.16
N GLY A 115 15.99 -14.99 -0.30
CA GLY A 115 17.12 -15.22 -1.20
C GLY A 115 16.87 -14.83 -2.66
N LYS A 116 17.96 -14.83 -3.44
CA LYS A 116 17.99 -14.37 -4.83
C LYS A 116 17.02 -15.11 -5.75
N ALA A 117 16.96 -16.44 -5.64
CA ALA A 117 16.08 -17.25 -6.50
C ALA A 117 14.59 -16.90 -6.32
N ALA A 118 14.17 -16.60 -5.07
CA ALA A 118 12.81 -16.17 -4.80
C ALA A 118 12.53 -14.76 -5.36
N SER A 119 13.50 -13.85 -5.26
CA SER A 119 13.44 -12.50 -5.86
C SER A 119 13.29 -12.58 -7.38
N GLU A 120 14.12 -13.36 -8.07
CA GLU A 120 14.05 -13.56 -9.52
C GLU A 120 12.70 -14.18 -9.95
N LYS A 121 12.22 -15.16 -9.20
CA LYS A 121 10.90 -15.75 -9.46
C LYS A 121 9.78 -14.74 -9.31
N LEU A 122 9.80 -13.91 -8.25
CA LEU A 122 8.80 -12.86 -8.05
C LEU A 122 8.86 -11.83 -9.18
N PHE A 123 10.07 -11.42 -9.61
CA PHE A 123 10.21 -10.51 -10.73
C PHE A 123 9.57 -11.06 -12.01
N GLY A 124 9.77 -12.32 -12.33
CA GLY A 124 9.13 -12.96 -13.49
C GLY A 124 7.60 -12.97 -13.40
N LEU A 125 7.06 -13.19 -12.22
CA LEU A 125 5.62 -13.15 -11.96
C LEU A 125 5.06 -11.73 -12.11
N LEU A 126 5.75 -10.70 -11.58
CA LEU A 126 5.37 -9.29 -11.71
C LEU A 126 5.45 -8.80 -13.16
N ALA A 127 6.45 -9.25 -13.93
CA ALA A 127 6.54 -8.96 -15.36
C ALA A 127 5.36 -9.57 -16.13
N GLY A 128 4.95 -10.80 -15.80
CA GLY A 128 3.76 -11.43 -16.35
C GLY A 128 2.48 -10.66 -16.01
N HIS A 129 2.38 -10.19 -14.75
CA HIS A 129 1.27 -9.34 -14.30
C HIS A 129 1.14 -8.07 -15.14
N TYR A 130 2.22 -7.32 -15.24
CA TYR A 130 2.24 -6.10 -16.05
C TYR A 130 1.93 -6.40 -17.53
N GLY A 131 2.48 -7.47 -18.09
CA GLY A 131 2.19 -7.89 -19.46
C GLY A 131 0.69 -8.12 -19.71
N ALA A 132 -0.02 -8.74 -18.75
CA ALA A 132 -1.47 -8.94 -18.85
C ALA A 132 -2.26 -7.61 -18.73
N VAL A 133 -1.84 -6.70 -17.84
CA VAL A 133 -2.44 -5.34 -17.74
C VAL A 133 -2.25 -4.57 -19.05
N LYS A 134 -1.05 -4.63 -19.65
CA LYS A 134 -0.74 -4.00 -20.95
C LYS A 134 -1.57 -4.60 -22.08
N GLN A 135 -1.71 -5.92 -22.14
CA GLN A 135 -2.58 -6.59 -23.12
C GLN A 135 -4.04 -6.09 -23.01
N HIS A 136 -4.56 -5.93 -21.77
CA HIS A 136 -5.89 -5.39 -21.56
C HIS A 136 -5.98 -3.92 -21.99
N LEU A 137 -4.97 -3.09 -21.73
CA LEU A 137 -4.90 -1.71 -22.20
C LEU A 137 -4.96 -1.62 -23.72
N GLU A 138 -4.12 -2.39 -24.44
CA GLU A 138 -4.06 -2.43 -25.90
C GLU A 138 -5.37 -2.90 -26.50
N ALA A 139 -5.99 -3.93 -25.91
CA ALA A 139 -7.29 -4.44 -26.32
C ALA A 139 -8.42 -3.41 -26.10
N THR A 140 -8.35 -2.66 -24.99
CA THR A 140 -9.29 -1.58 -24.66
C THR A 140 -9.12 -0.40 -25.62
N ALA A 141 -7.88 -0.01 -25.93
CA ALA A 141 -7.59 1.04 -26.91
C ALA A 141 -8.12 0.69 -28.30
N ALA A 142 -7.99 -0.56 -28.72
CA ALA A 142 -8.47 -1.10 -29.98
C ALA A 142 -9.99 -1.41 -30.02
N GLY A 143 -10.69 -1.36 -28.88
CA GLY A 143 -12.12 -1.71 -28.78
C GLY A 143 -12.41 -3.21 -28.98
N SER A 144 -11.42 -4.10 -28.75
CA SER A 144 -11.56 -5.53 -28.97
C SER A 144 -11.99 -6.25 -27.70
N GLN A 145 -13.27 -6.54 -27.53
CA GLN A 145 -13.82 -7.22 -26.37
C GLN A 145 -13.21 -8.61 -26.17
N ALA A 146 -13.10 -9.42 -27.23
CA ALA A 146 -12.52 -10.77 -27.11
C ALA A 146 -11.08 -10.76 -26.60
N LYS A 147 -10.27 -9.75 -27.02
CA LYS A 147 -8.89 -9.60 -26.51
C LYS A 147 -8.88 -9.08 -25.08
N GLN A 148 -9.82 -8.23 -24.67
CA GLN A 148 -9.97 -7.79 -23.27
C GLN A 148 -10.28 -8.98 -22.36
N GLU A 149 -11.22 -9.84 -22.74
CA GLU A 149 -11.59 -11.05 -21.99
C GLU A 149 -10.40 -12.01 -21.87
N ALA A 150 -9.64 -12.22 -22.93
CA ALA A 150 -8.42 -13.03 -22.91
C ALA A 150 -7.36 -12.43 -21.96
N ALA A 151 -7.15 -11.11 -21.97
CA ALA A 151 -6.23 -10.42 -21.09
C ALA A 151 -6.66 -10.51 -19.63
N VAL A 152 -7.97 -10.39 -19.33
CA VAL A 152 -8.52 -10.59 -17.98
C VAL A 152 -8.24 -12.01 -17.48
N LYS A 153 -8.43 -13.04 -18.33
CA LYS A 153 -8.10 -14.43 -17.98
C LYS A 153 -6.62 -14.60 -17.66
N ASN A 154 -5.73 -13.99 -18.45
CA ASN A 154 -4.30 -14.02 -18.20
C ASN A 154 -3.94 -13.32 -16.87
N LEU A 155 -4.53 -12.16 -16.60
CA LEU A 155 -4.30 -11.37 -15.39
C LEU A 155 -4.76 -12.12 -14.14
N THR A 156 -5.94 -12.73 -14.16
CA THR A 156 -6.46 -13.50 -13.04
C THR A 156 -5.63 -14.77 -12.78
N GLY A 157 -5.21 -15.47 -13.84
CA GLY A 157 -4.30 -16.61 -13.72
C GLY A 157 -2.97 -16.22 -13.07
N ASN A 158 -2.36 -15.13 -13.54
CA ASN A 158 -1.11 -14.62 -12.99
C ASN A 158 -1.25 -14.17 -11.52
N ALA A 159 -2.35 -13.47 -11.17
CA ALA A 159 -2.62 -13.09 -9.76
C ALA A 159 -2.65 -14.33 -8.85
N THR A 160 -3.28 -15.40 -9.31
CA THR A 160 -3.33 -16.67 -8.59
C THR A 160 -1.94 -17.33 -8.46
N GLU A 161 -1.10 -17.23 -9.48
CA GLU A 161 0.29 -17.72 -9.41
C GLU A 161 1.14 -16.93 -8.42
N ILE A 162 1.01 -15.60 -8.39
CA ILE A 162 1.69 -14.75 -7.40
C ILE A 162 1.22 -15.13 -5.98
N ALA A 163 -0.09 -15.31 -5.78
CA ALA A 163 -0.64 -15.71 -4.48
C ALA A 163 -0.07 -17.07 -4.03
N ARG A 164 -0.02 -18.06 -4.92
CA ARG A 164 0.57 -19.37 -4.60
C ARG A 164 2.03 -19.28 -4.24
N PHE A 165 2.79 -18.51 -5.00
CA PHE A 165 4.22 -18.32 -4.73
C PHE A 165 4.46 -17.70 -3.36
N LEU A 166 3.79 -16.59 -3.05
CA LEU A 166 3.98 -15.86 -1.79
C LEU A 166 3.44 -16.64 -0.58
N SER A 167 2.27 -17.26 -0.70
CA SER A 167 1.69 -18.07 0.38
C SER A 167 2.49 -19.37 0.63
N GLY A 168 3.06 -19.94 -0.43
CA GLY A 168 3.96 -21.09 -0.29
C GLY A 168 5.29 -20.75 0.37
N ALA A 169 5.77 -19.50 0.23
CA ALA A 169 6.99 -19.02 0.85
C ALA A 169 6.78 -18.54 2.30
N ASN A 170 5.57 -18.09 2.66
CA ASN A 170 5.28 -17.52 3.98
C ASN A 170 3.96 -18.07 4.56
N PRO A 171 4.01 -18.88 5.64
CA PRO A 171 2.81 -19.45 6.26
C PRO A 171 1.89 -18.43 6.91
N ASN A 172 2.34 -17.17 7.10
CA ASN A 172 1.53 -16.07 7.62
C ASN A 172 0.76 -15.31 6.51
N LEU A 173 0.83 -15.78 5.25
CA LEU A 173 0.07 -15.27 4.11
C LEU A 173 -0.91 -16.34 3.63
N PRO A 174 -2.13 -16.43 4.18
CA PRO A 174 -3.13 -17.40 3.72
C PRO A 174 -3.45 -17.20 2.25
N PHE A 175 -3.42 -18.29 1.47
CA PHE A 175 -3.61 -18.24 0.00
C PHE A 175 -4.89 -17.53 -0.41
N ASP A 176 -6.03 -17.89 0.16
CA ASP A 176 -7.32 -17.33 -0.24
C ASP A 176 -7.41 -15.82 0.01
N THR A 177 -6.86 -15.35 1.14
CA THR A 177 -6.79 -13.93 1.47
C THR A 177 -5.93 -13.17 0.46
N LEU A 178 -4.71 -13.68 0.21
CA LEU A 178 -3.77 -13.04 -0.70
C LEU A 178 -4.28 -13.07 -2.15
N ASN A 179 -4.85 -14.20 -2.58
CA ASN A 179 -5.44 -14.34 -3.91
C ASN A 179 -6.59 -13.33 -4.12
N GLY A 180 -7.48 -13.17 -3.13
CA GLY A 180 -8.55 -12.18 -3.17
C GLY A 180 -8.02 -10.74 -3.29
N LEU A 181 -6.98 -10.40 -2.54
CA LEU A 181 -6.31 -9.10 -2.63
C LEU A 181 -5.70 -8.85 -4.03
N LEU A 182 -4.99 -9.83 -4.59
CA LEU A 182 -4.35 -9.68 -5.90
C LEU A 182 -5.36 -9.65 -7.04
N LEU A 183 -6.44 -10.41 -6.96
CA LEU A 183 -7.55 -10.34 -7.92
C LEU A 183 -8.25 -8.97 -7.86
N GLY A 184 -8.51 -8.43 -6.68
CA GLY A 184 -9.04 -7.08 -6.48
C GLY A 184 -8.13 -6.01 -7.08
N HIS A 185 -6.81 -6.13 -6.88
CA HIS A 185 -5.82 -5.26 -7.49
C HIS A 185 -5.87 -5.30 -9.03
N GLY A 186 -5.89 -6.47 -9.61
CA GLY A 186 -6.07 -6.65 -11.07
C GLY A 186 -7.38 -6.02 -11.58
N GLY A 187 -8.47 -6.16 -10.82
CA GLY A 187 -9.76 -5.53 -11.10
C GLY A 187 -9.68 -4.00 -11.18
N HIS A 188 -8.92 -3.36 -10.30
CA HIS A 188 -8.70 -1.92 -10.35
C HIS A 188 -7.94 -1.48 -11.62
N HIS A 189 -6.94 -2.22 -12.07
CA HIS A 189 -6.26 -1.93 -13.34
C HIS A 189 -7.19 -2.01 -14.54
N ILE A 190 -8.04 -3.06 -14.60
CA ILE A 190 -9.04 -3.21 -15.65
C ILE A 190 -9.98 -2.01 -15.66
N GLN A 191 -10.50 -1.64 -14.49
CA GLN A 191 -11.43 -0.52 -14.34
C GLN A 191 -10.79 0.80 -14.76
N GLN A 192 -9.54 1.07 -14.37
CA GLN A 192 -8.81 2.28 -14.79
C GLN A 192 -8.64 2.34 -16.31
N ASN A 193 -8.23 1.25 -16.95
CA ASN A 193 -8.09 1.20 -18.41
C ASN A 193 -9.40 1.58 -19.11
N GLN A 194 -10.53 1.03 -18.67
CA GLN A 194 -11.86 1.29 -19.23
C GLN A 194 -12.31 2.72 -18.97
N GLN A 195 -12.16 3.23 -17.75
CA GLN A 195 -12.59 4.58 -17.38
C GLN A 195 -11.78 5.65 -18.11
N LEU A 196 -10.45 5.49 -18.21
CA LEU A 196 -9.59 6.43 -18.94
C LEU A 196 -9.89 6.41 -20.44
N LYS A 197 -10.12 5.23 -21.03
CA LYS A 197 -10.57 5.12 -22.43
C LYS A 197 -11.90 5.82 -22.67
N ALA A 198 -12.83 5.69 -21.72
CA ALA A 198 -14.15 6.32 -21.79
C ALA A 198 -14.15 7.80 -21.36
N LYS A 199 -12.97 8.36 -20.99
CA LYS A 199 -12.81 9.73 -20.46
C LYS A 199 -13.62 10.00 -19.18
N GLN A 200 -13.86 8.98 -18.39
CA GLN A 200 -14.57 9.03 -17.11
C GLN A 200 -13.62 9.42 -15.98
N TYR A 201 -13.01 10.60 -16.09
CA TYR A 201 -11.91 11.04 -15.20
C TYR A 201 -12.30 11.16 -13.71
N ALA A 202 -13.56 11.55 -13.42
CA ALA A 202 -14.03 11.62 -12.04
C ALA A 202 -14.16 10.23 -11.39
N GLN A 203 -14.65 9.25 -12.14
CA GLN A 203 -14.74 7.86 -11.70
C GLN A 203 -13.35 7.24 -11.55
N GLU A 204 -12.45 7.52 -12.50
CA GLU A 204 -11.06 7.05 -12.43
C GLU A 204 -10.33 7.59 -11.20
N ALA A 205 -10.53 8.86 -10.84
CA ALA A 205 -9.96 9.42 -9.62
C ALA A 205 -10.45 8.69 -8.35
N GLN A 206 -11.71 8.25 -8.31
CA GLN A 206 -12.24 7.43 -7.22
C GLN A 206 -11.61 6.04 -7.21
N THR A 207 -11.46 5.41 -8.39
CA THR A 207 -10.78 4.13 -8.55
C THR A 207 -9.31 4.21 -8.12
N TRP A 208 -8.62 5.30 -8.45
CA TRP A 208 -7.25 5.57 -8.00
C TRP A 208 -7.13 5.59 -6.47
N GLU A 209 -8.00 6.33 -5.78
CA GLU A 209 -7.99 6.39 -4.32
C GLU A 209 -8.32 5.03 -3.67
N ALA A 210 -9.26 4.27 -4.24
CA ALA A 210 -9.59 2.93 -3.79
C ALA A 210 -8.40 1.98 -4.00
N MET A 211 -7.77 2.02 -5.16
CA MET A 211 -6.60 1.21 -5.50
C MET A 211 -5.40 1.53 -4.59
N LYS A 212 -5.13 2.81 -4.33
CA LYS A 212 -4.04 3.21 -3.43
C LYS A 212 -4.25 2.66 -2.01
N LYS A 213 -5.46 2.76 -1.47
CA LYS A 213 -5.79 2.16 -0.16
C LYS A 213 -5.63 0.64 -0.18
N HIS A 214 -6.03 0.00 -1.28
CA HIS A 214 -5.87 -1.43 -1.47
C HIS A 214 -4.39 -1.85 -1.50
N MET A 215 -3.53 -1.05 -2.14
CA MET A 215 -2.08 -1.28 -2.13
C MET A 215 -1.49 -1.22 -0.72
N TYR A 216 -1.97 -0.32 0.13
CA TYR A 216 -1.54 -0.28 1.53
C TYR A 216 -1.89 -1.56 2.28
N VAL A 217 -3.08 -2.13 2.03
CA VAL A 217 -3.48 -3.41 2.64
C VAL A 217 -2.55 -4.55 2.20
N ILE A 218 -2.21 -4.62 0.91
CA ILE A 218 -1.27 -5.63 0.39
C ILE A 218 0.12 -5.43 0.99
N ALA A 219 0.64 -4.21 0.99
CA ALA A 219 1.97 -3.89 1.51
C ALA A 219 2.10 -4.23 3.01
N ASP A 220 1.09 -3.88 3.80
CA ASP A 220 1.05 -4.15 5.24
C ASP A 220 0.94 -5.64 5.54
N ALA A 221 0.14 -6.37 4.77
CA ALA A 221 0.03 -7.82 4.89
C ALA A 221 1.38 -8.52 4.61
N LEU A 222 2.09 -8.09 3.56
CA LEU A 222 3.41 -8.61 3.21
C LEU A 222 4.45 -8.28 4.30
N ALA A 223 4.56 -7.02 4.72
CA ALA A 223 5.52 -6.59 5.75
C ALA A 223 5.25 -7.30 7.09
N GLY A 224 4.00 -7.36 7.52
CA GLY A 224 3.61 -8.04 8.75
C GLY A 224 3.89 -9.56 8.73
N ALA A 225 3.64 -10.21 7.60
CA ALA A 225 3.92 -11.63 7.43
C ALA A 225 5.42 -11.92 7.42
N ILE A 226 6.24 -11.09 6.76
CA ILE A 226 7.70 -11.18 6.76
C ILE A 226 8.23 -11.01 8.19
N ALA A 227 7.77 -10.00 8.91
CA ALA A 227 8.20 -9.76 10.30
C ALA A 227 7.86 -10.93 11.23
N LYS A 228 6.71 -11.56 11.06
CA LYS A 228 6.34 -12.76 11.82
C LYS A 228 7.20 -13.98 11.50
N GLN A 229 7.59 -14.15 10.25
CA GLN A 229 8.41 -15.28 9.82
C GLN A 229 9.89 -15.11 10.18
N PHE A 230 10.40 -13.88 10.19
CA PHE A 230 11.80 -13.57 10.41
C PHE A 230 12.02 -12.59 11.59
N PRO A 231 11.54 -12.89 12.80
CA PRO A 231 11.56 -11.93 13.92
C PRO A 231 12.97 -11.45 14.26
N ALA A 232 13.98 -12.31 14.11
CA ALA A 232 15.38 -11.95 14.38
C ALA A 232 15.94 -10.85 13.44
N LYS A 233 15.32 -10.60 12.29
CA LYS A 233 15.71 -9.51 11.39
C LYS A 233 15.10 -8.17 11.77
N PHE A 234 14.16 -8.18 12.71
CA PHE A 234 13.45 -7.00 13.22
C PHE A 234 13.78 -6.66 14.68
N SER A 235 14.57 -7.51 15.35
CA SER A 235 15.08 -7.26 16.72
C SER A 235 16.19 -6.21 16.76
#